data_d7d9f18923efdefa0600e52cd3802458
#
_entry.id   d7d9f18923efdefa0600e52cd3802458
#
_cell.length_a   1.000
_cell.length_b   1.000
_cell.length_c   1.000
_cell.angle_alpha   90.00
_cell.angle_beta   90.00
_cell.angle_gamma   90.00
#
_symmetry.space_group_name_H-M   'P 1'
#
loop_
_entity.id
_entity.type
_entity.pdbx_description
1 polymer ?
#
loop_
_entity_poly.entity_id
_entity_poly.type
_entity_poly.pdbx_seq_one_letter_code
_entity_poly.pdbx_strand_id
1 'polypeptide(L)'
;AIFANLKAFLVNRVGDFGFILGIAAVAMYFNSLDYAEVFTAAPGLADTQIQILGDSQWSLMTVIGILLFIGAMGKSAQVPLHVWLPDSMEGPTPISALIHAATMVTAGIFMVARMSPLYELSETALSFVLIIGATTAILTGLIGIVQNDIKRVVAYSTLSQLGYMTVALGASAYAAGLFHLMTHAFFKALLFLGAGSAIIAMHHDQDIRNIGG
;
A
#
# COMPACT_ATOMS: atom_id res chain seq x y z
N ALA A 1 -3.92 -22.10 -5.70
CA ALA A 1 -2.76 -21.39 -6.27
C ALA A 1 -3.12 -20.61 -7.56
N ILE A 2 -3.72 -21.22 -8.61
CA ILE A 2 -4.02 -20.53 -9.90
C ILE A 2 -4.97 -19.34 -9.69
N PHE A 3 -6.07 -19.52 -8.96
CA PHE A 3 -7.02 -18.45 -8.68
C PHE A 3 -6.38 -17.29 -7.89
N ALA A 4 -5.58 -17.60 -6.87
CA ALA A 4 -4.87 -16.59 -6.08
C ALA A 4 -3.91 -15.77 -6.93
N ASN A 5 -3.18 -16.43 -7.84
CA ASN A 5 -2.27 -15.76 -8.78
C ASN A 5 -3.03 -14.85 -9.76
N LEU A 6 -4.12 -15.33 -10.35
CA LEU A 6 -4.95 -14.53 -11.26
C LEU A 6 -5.53 -13.30 -10.56
N LYS A 7 -6.04 -13.49 -9.34
CA LYS A 7 -6.59 -12.40 -8.53
C LYS A 7 -5.53 -11.35 -8.21
N ALA A 8 -4.35 -11.78 -7.76
CA ALA A 8 -3.24 -10.88 -7.48
C ALA A 8 -2.82 -10.11 -8.73
N PHE A 9 -2.71 -10.78 -9.88
CA PHE A 9 -2.37 -10.14 -11.14
C PHE A 9 -3.39 -9.07 -11.54
N LEU A 10 -4.68 -9.42 -11.58
CA LEU A 10 -5.74 -8.50 -12.03
C LEU A 10 -5.87 -7.28 -11.12
N VAL A 11 -5.90 -7.48 -9.80
CA VAL A 11 -6.03 -6.39 -8.83
C VAL A 11 -4.84 -5.42 -8.90
N ASN A 12 -3.61 -5.96 -9.01
CA ASN A 12 -2.44 -5.11 -9.17
C ASN A 12 -2.45 -4.35 -10.51
N ARG A 13 -3.01 -4.93 -11.60
CA ARG A 13 -3.12 -4.23 -12.88
C ARG A 13 -4.05 -3.02 -12.82
N VAL A 14 -5.11 -3.08 -12.02
CA VAL A 14 -5.94 -1.89 -11.76
C VAL A 14 -5.12 -0.78 -11.10
N GLY A 15 -4.30 -1.10 -10.12
CA GLY A 15 -3.36 -0.15 -9.52
C GLY A 15 -2.33 0.38 -10.53
N ASP A 16 -1.72 -0.51 -11.31
CA ASP A 16 -0.71 -0.16 -12.32
C ASP A 16 -1.29 0.81 -13.38
N PHE A 17 -2.55 0.64 -13.76
CA PHE A 17 -3.22 1.55 -14.69
C PHE A 17 -3.30 3.00 -14.14
N GLY A 18 -3.75 3.15 -12.90
CA GLY A 18 -3.77 4.47 -12.25
C GLY A 18 -2.36 5.07 -12.15
N PHE A 19 -1.37 4.25 -11.79
CA PHE A 19 0.02 4.68 -11.67
C PHE A 19 0.61 5.20 -12.99
N ILE A 20 0.38 4.48 -14.09
CA ILE A 20 0.84 4.88 -15.42
C ILE A 20 0.21 6.22 -15.84
N LEU A 21 -1.09 6.41 -15.57
CA LEU A 21 -1.76 7.69 -15.84
C LEU A 21 -1.17 8.83 -14.99
N GLY A 22 -0.83 8.56 -13.73
CA GLY A 22 -0.16 9.54 -12.86
C GLY A 22 1.22 9.93 -13.39
N ILE A 23 2.03 8.96 -13.82
CA ILE A 23 3.34 9.22 -14.45
C ILE A 23 3.17 10.00 -15.75
N ALA A 24 2.20 9.63 -16.59
CA ALA A 24 1.93 10.34 -17.84
C ALA A 24 1.51 11.80 -17.59
N ALA A 25 0.70 12.05 -16.56
CA ALA A 25 0.34 13.40 -16.14
C ALA A 25 1.57 14.21 -15.68
N VAL A 26 2.46 13.60 -14.89
CA VAL A 26 3.73 14.24 -14.51
C VAL A 26 4.54 14.57 -15.76
N ALA A 27 4.77 13.62 -16.65
CA ALA A 27 5.53 13.86 -17.88
C ALA A 27 4.93 14.96 -18.77
N MET A 28 3.60 15.01 -18.86
CA MET A 28 2.88 15.96 -19.72
C MET A 28 2.95 17.39 -19.19
N TYR A 29 2.81 17.60 -17.88
CA TYR A 29 2.73 18.94 -17.30
C TYR A 29 4.09 19.49 -16.84
N PHE A 30 5.01 18.62 -16.44
CA PHE A 30 6.35 19.01 -16.00
C PHE A 30 7.40 18.89 -17.13
N ASN A 31 7.06 18.20 -18.23
CA ASN A 31 7.97 17.90 -19.33
C ASN A 31 9.27 17.21 -18.88
N SER A 32 9.25 16.56 -17.72
CA SER A 32 10.35 15.83 -17.11
C SER A 32 9.83 14.75 -16.18
N LEU A 33 10.65 13.71 -15.95
CA LEU A 33 10.44 12.67 -14.93
C LEU A 33 11.56 12.67 -13.89
N ASP A 34 12.51 13.62 -13.99
CA ASP A 34 13.54 13.78 -12.96
C ASP A 34 12.94 14.38 -11.70
N TYR A 35 13.22 13.77 -10.55
CA TYR A 35 12.67 14.21 -9.26
C TYR A 35 13.06 15.66 -8.92
N ALA A 36 14.31 16.04 -9.18
CA ALA A 36 14.79 17.38 -8.83
C ALA A 36 14.07 18.45 -9.67
N GLU A 37 13.90 18.20 -10.96
CA GLU A 37 13.20 19.10 -11.86
C GLU A 37 11.71 19.21 -11.51
N VAL A 38 11.03 18.07 -11.33
CA VAL A 38 9.61 18.02 -10.99
C VAL A 38 9.33 18.71 -9.66
N PHE A 39 10.11 18.42 -8.61
CA PHE A 39 9.90 19.03 -7.29
C PHE A 39 10.20 20.53 -7.26
N THR A 40 11.15 20.99 -8.06
CA THR A 40 11.44 22.42 -8.19
C THR A 40 10.33 23.16 -8.93
N ALA A 41 9.75 22.55 -9.96
CA ALA A 41 8.69 23.14 -10.76
C ALA A 41 7.29 23.05 -10.10
N ALA A 42 7.07 22.08 -9.18
CA ALA A 42 5.77 21.80 -8.60
C ALA A 42 5.07 22.99 -7.95
N PRO A 43 5.73 23.85 -7.16
CA PRO A 43 5.07 25.04 -6.58
C PRO A 43 4.51 26.00 -7.64
N GLY A 44 5.16 26.10 -8.80
CA GLY A 44 4.68 26.93 -9.92
C GLY A 44 3.40 26.42 -10.60
N LEU A 45 3.08 25.13 -10.42
CA LEU A 45 1.89 24.48 -10.99
C LEU A 45 0.82 24.18 -9.93
N ALA A 46 1.00 24.61 -8.68
CA ALA A 46 0.10 24.28 -7.56
C ALA A 46 -1.35 24.72 -7.81
N ASP A 47 -1.54 25.90 -8.41
CA ASP A 47 -2.86 26.48 -8.68
C ASP A 47 -3.42 26.08 -10.05
N THR A 48 -2.71 25.25 -10.80
CA THR A 48 -3.14 24.81 -12.12
C THR A 48 -4.39 23.94 -12.01
N GLN A 49 -5.43 24.34 -12.75
CA GLN A 49 -6.69 23.60 -12.85
C GLN A 49 -6.74 22.86 -14.19
N ILE A 50 -7.25 21.65 -14.15
CA ILE A 50 -7.46 20.82 -15.34
C ILE A 50 -8.92 20.37 -15.43
N GLN A 51 -9.42 20.26 -16.63
CA GLN A 51 -10.77 19.76 -16.90
C GLN A 51 -10.66 18.29 -17.33
N ILE A 52 -11.28 17.38 -16.55
CA ILE A 52 -11.23 15.95 -16.82
C ILE A 52 -12.58 15.44 -17.32
N LEU A 53 -13.68 15.84 -16.66
CA LEU A 53 -15.03 15.38 -16.97
C LEU A 53 -16.02 16.54 -16.89
N GLY A 54 -16.71 16.82 -17.99
CA GLY A 54 -17.70 17.90 -18.06
C GLY A 54 -17.06 19.26 -17.76
N ASP A 55 -17.78 20.12 -17.06
CA ASP A 55 -17.33 21.49 -16.69
C ASP A 55 -16.57 21.55 -15.34
N SER A 56 -16.30 20.39 -14.72
CA SER A 56 -15.63 20.32 -13.42
C SER A 56 -14.14 20.61 -13.55
N GLN A 57 -13.65 21.61 -12.83
CA GLN A 57 -12.22 21.91 -12.73
C GLN A 57 -11.63 21.19 -11.52
N TRP A 58 -10.51 20.51 -11.74
CA TRP A 58 -9.76 19.76 -10.74
C TRP A 58 -8.35 20.30 -10.60
N SER A 59 -7.86 20.42 -9.38
CA SER A 59 -6.45 20.75 -9.18
C SER A 59 -5.56 19.67 -9.80
N LEU A 60 -4.57 20.10 -10.59
CA LEU A 60 -3.60 19.21 -11.21
C LEU A 60 -2.87 18.34 -10.18
N MET A 61 -2.45 18.95 -9.06
CA MET A 61 -1.75 18.23 -7.99
C MET A 61 -2.63 17.17 -7.35
N THR A 62 -3.92 17.46 -7.16
CA THR A 62 -4.89 16.48 -6.65
C THR A 62 -5.00 15.28 -7.57
N VAL A 63 -5.12 15.51 -8.87
CA VAL A 63 -5.26 14.44 -9.85
C VAL A 63 -4.01 13.58 -9.92
N ILE A 64 -2.83 14.18 -10.01
CA ILE A 64 -1.55 13.46 -10.00
C ILE A 64 -1.41 12.65 -8.71
N GLY A 65 -1.66 13.27 -7.55
CA GLY A 65 -1.55 12.61 -6.26
C GLY A 65 -2.47 11.40 -6.12
N ILE A 66 -3.74 11.53 -6.51
CA ILE A 66 -4.71 10.41 -6.46
C ILE A 66 -4.32 9.31 -7.44
N LEU A 67 -3.93 9.62 -8.68
CA LEU A 67 -3.54 8.62 -9.68
C LEU A 67 -2.29 7.83 -9.23
N LEU A 68 -1.27 8.51 -8.72
CA LEU A 68 -0.09 7.85 -8.16
C LEU A 68 -0.47 6.99 -6.94
N PHE A 69 -1.38 7.49 -6.08
CA PHE A 69 -1.83 6.73 -4.92
C PHE A 69 -2.63 5.49 -5.28
N ILE A 70 -3.42 5.49 -6.37
CA ILE A 70 -4.09 4.28 -6.87
C ILE A 70 -3.05 3.18 -7.17
N GLY A 71 -1.91 3.54 -7.73
CA GLY A 71 -0.78 2.62 -7.90
C GLY A 71 -0.23 2.10 -6.57
N ALA A 72 -0.06 2.99 -5.60
CA ALA A 72 0.34 2.61 -4.24
C ALA A 72 -0.67 1.68 -3.58
N MET A 73 -1.98 1.94 -3.74
CA MET A 73 -3.05 1.09 -3.21
C MET A 73 -2.95 -0.36 -3.73
N GLY A 74 -2.62 -0.54 -5.01
CA GLY A 74 -2.42 -1.87 -5.59
C GLY A 74 -1.27 -2.62 -4.92
N LYS A 75 -0.08 -2.04 -4.88
CA LYS A 75 1.12 -2.67 -4.32
C LYS A 75 1.09 -2.78 -2.79
N SER A 76 0.66 -1.73 -2.11
CA SER A 76 0.55 -1.71 -0.64
C SER A 76 -0.80 -2.20 -0.11
N ALA A 77 -1.59 -2.83 -0.98
CA ALA A 77 -2.84 -3.51 -0.64
C ALA A 77 -3.78 -2.68 0.25
N GLN A 78 -4.01 -1.43 -0.13
CA GLN A 78 -5.00 -0.58 0.53
C GLN A 78 -6.41 -0.86 0.01
N VAL A 79 -7.43 -0.64 0.84
CA VAL A 79 -8.84 -0.81 0.44
C VAL A 79 -9.16 0.14 -0.72
N PRO A 80 -9.85 -0.35 -1.80
CA PRO A 80 -10.42 -1.69 -2.00
C PRO A 80 -9.48 -2.71 -2.65
N LEU A 81 -8.25 -2.33 -3.02
CA LEU A 81 -7.30 -3.17 -3.75
C LEU A 81 -6.50 -4.15 -2.84
N HIS A 82 -6.96 -4.41 -1.63
CA HIS A 82 -6.29 -5.26 -0.62
C HIS A 82 -6.56 -6.76 -0.78
N VAL A 83 -7.58 -7.14 -1.53
CA VAL A 83 -8.17 -8.49 -1.56
C VAL A 83 -7.25 -9.59 -2.07
N TRP A 84 -6.16 -9.25 -2.74
CA TRP A 84 -5.17 -10.21 -3.26
C TRP A 84 -4.18 -10.69 -2.20
N LEU A 85 -3.91 -9.86 -1.18
CA LEU A 85 -2.83 -10.10 -0.23
C LEU A 85 -3.06 -11.34 0.65
N PRO A 86 -4.24 -11.58 1.25
CA PRO A 86 -4.49 -12.78 2.04
C PRO A 86 -4.41 -14.07 1.21
N ASP A 87 -4.77 -14.03 -0.07
CA ASP A 87 -4.71 -15.19 -0.95
C ASP A 87 -3.27 -15.52 -1.39
N SER A 88 -2.34 -14.58 -1.28
CA SER A 88 -0.91 -14.82 -1.54
C SER A 88 -0.27 -15.73 -0.50
N MET A 89 -0.96 -16.06 0.61
CA MET A 89 -0.53 -17.04 1.62
C MET A 89 -0.47 -18.49 1.11
N GLU A 90 -1.00 -18.76 -0.09
CA GLU A 90 -0.81 -20.03 -0.79
C GLU A 90 0.66 -20.36 -1.14
N GLY A 91 1.52 -19.34 -1.13
CA GLY A 91 2.94 -19.49 -1.37
C GLY A 91 3.72 -20.06 -0.18
N PRO A 92 4.97 -20.52 -0.42
CA PRO A 92 5.87 -20.94 0.65
C PRO A 92 6.10 -19.81 1.68
N THR A 93 6.19 -20.16 2.96
CA THR A 93 6.29 -19.18 4.05
C THR A 93 7.46 -18.19 3.93
N PRO A 94 8.68 -18.57 3.48
CA PRO A 94 9.75 -17.61 3.28
C PRO A 94 9.44 -16.55 2.21
N ILE A 95 8.73 -16.93 1.14
CA ILE A 95 8.30 -16.00 0.10
C ILE A 95 7.21 -15.06 0.64
N SER A 96 6.26 -15.61 1.45
CA SER A 96 5.27 -14.78 2.14
C SER A 96 5.95 -13.76 3.06
N ALA A 97 6.96 -14.17 3.83
CA ALA A 97 7.74 -13.26 4.66
C ALA A 97 8.38 -12.13 3.82
N LEU A 98 9.02 -12.46 2.70
CA LEU A 98 9.68 -11.46 1.84
C LEU A 98 8.67 -10.46 1.27
N ILE A 99 7.55 -10.91 0.70
CA ILE A 99 6.53 -10.05 0.08
C ILE A 99 5.90 -9.13 1.10
N HIS A 100 5.56 -9.64 2.29
CA HIS A 100 4.75 -8.92 3.28
C HIS A 100 5.58 -8.09 4.27
N ALA A 101 6.86 -8.44 4.49
CA ALA A 101 7.69 -7.72 5.43
C ALA A 101 8.38 -6.51 4.80
N ALA A 102 9.10 -6.69 3.68
CA ALA A 102 10.12 -5.75 3.29
C ALA A 102 10.08 -5.28 1.82
N THR A 103 9.31 -5.92 0.93
CA THR A 103 9.47 -5.65 -0.50
C THR A 103 8.23 -5.07 -1.18
N MET A 104 7.33 -5.92 -1.66
CA MET A 104 6.25 -5.48 -2.54
C MET A 104 5.26 -4.54 -1.86
N VAL A 105 4.84 -4.87 -0.64
CA VAL A 105 3.80 -4.10 0.07
C VAL A 105 4.31 -2.78 0.65
N THR A 106 5.61 -2.62 0.81
CA THR A 106 6.22 -1.38 1.30
C THR A 106 6.49 -0.36 0.19
N ALA A 107 6.51 -0.83 -1.08
CA ALA A 107 6.83 0.01 -2.23
C ALA A 107 5.87 1.21 -2.40
N GLY A 108 4.56 1.01 -2.20
CA GLY A 108 3.60 2.11 -2.29
C GLY A 108 3.75 3.14 -1.16
N ILE A 109 4.03 2.69 0.06
CA ILE A 109 4.33 3.58 1.21
C ILE A 109 5.56 4.43 0.90
N PHE A 110 6.63 3.79 0.43
CA PHE A 110 7.85 4.49 0.03
C PHE A 110 7.60 5.49 -1.10
N MET A 111 6.83 5.12 -2.12
CA MET A 111 6.50 5.98 -3.24
C MET A 111 5.76 7.24 -2.78
N VAL A 112 4.73 7.13 -1.94
CA VAL A 112 4.01 8.29 -1.40
C VAL A 112 4.94 9.18 -0.58
N ALA A 113 5.77 8.59 0.28
CA ALA A 113 6.77 9.35 1.05
C ALA A 113 7.79 10.06 0.13
N ARG A 114 8.26 9.40 -0.94
CA ARG A 114 9.19 9.98 -1.91
C ARG A 114 8.57 11.14 -2.69
N MET A 115 7.27 11.05 -2.98
CA MET A 115 6.52 12.07 -3.72
C MET A 115 5.87 13.12 -2.80
N SER A 116 6.27 13.18 -1.52
CA SER A 116 5.74 14.13 -0.54
C SER A 116 5.68 15.59 -1.04
N PRO A 117 6.66 16.13 -1.79
CA PRO A 117 6.57 17.51 -2.28
C PRO A 117 5.37 17.78 -3.19
N LEU A 118 4.86 16.75 -3.91
CA LEU A 118 3.65 16.88 -4.70
C LEU A 118 2.39 16.73 -3.85
N TYR A 119 2.40 15.80 -2.87
CA TYR A 119 1.25 15.59 -1.98
C TYR A 119 0.97 16.79 -1.09
N GLU A 120 2.01 17.47 -0.59
CA GLU A 120 1.87 18.68 0.25
C GLU A 120 1.20 19.85 -0.49
N LEU A 121 1.16 19.83 -1.81
CA LEU A 121 0.47 20.84 -2.62
C LEU A 121 -1.04 20.55 -2.81
N SER A 122 -1.56 19.46 -2.21
CA SER A 122 -2.97 19.09 -2.33
C SER A 122 -3.52 18.48 -1.04
N GLU A 123 -4.20 19.27 -0.24
CA GLU A 123 -4.91 18.80 0.96
C GLU A 123 -5.96 17.71 0.64
N THR A 124 -6.59 17.79 -0.54
CA THR A 124 -7.56 16.80 -1.00
C THR A 124 -6.89 15.44 -1.22
N ALA A 125 -5.70 15.41 -1.85
CA ALA A 125 -4.96 14.17 -2.04
C ALA A 125 -4.49 13.59 -0.70
N LEU A 126 -3.97 14.40 0.21
CA LEU A 126 -3.57 13.98 1.56
C LEU A 126 -4.75 13.42 2.34
N SER A 127 -5.90 14.11 2.31
CA SER A 127 -7.13 13.64 2.97
C SER A 127 -7.61 12.30 2.40
N PHE A 128 -7.51 12.11 1.08
CA PHE A 128 -7.84 10.84 0.42
C PHE A 128 -6.92 9.72 0.90
N VAL A 129 -5.61 9.95 0.94
CA VAL A 129 -4.61 9.00 1.46
C VAL A 129 -4.92 8.64 2.91
N LEU A 130 -5.22 9.62 3.75
CA LEU A 130 -5.53 9.43 5.16
C LEU A 130 -6.79 8.58 5.36
N ILE A 131 -7.89 8.89 4.66
CA ILE A 131 -9.17 8.16 4.77
C ILE A 131 -9.00 6.71 4.32
N ILE A 132 -8.35 6.47 3.20
CA ILE A 132 -8.09 5.11 2.70
C ILE A 132 -7.21 4.33 3.68
N GLY A 133 -6.17 4.96 4.22
CA GLY A 133 -5.30 4.36 5.22
C GLY A 133 -6.05 3.97 6.49
N ALA A 134 -6.86 4.88 7.05
CA ALA A 134 -7.67 4.65 8.24
C ALA A 134 -8.69 3.53 8.03
N THR A 135 -9.40 3.55 6.89
CA THR A 135 -10.36 2.51 6.53
C THR A 135 -9.67 1.15 6.41
N THR A 136 -8.49 1.10 5.78
CA THR A 136 -7.70 -0.12 5.67
C THR A 136 -7.27 -0.64 7.04
N ALA A 137 -6.74 0.23 7.90
CA ALA A 137 -6.27 -0.14 9.22
C ALA A 137 -7.37 -0.78 10.08
N ILE A 138 -8.55 -0.14 10.13
CA ILE A 138 -9.69 -0.61 10.92
C ILE A 138 -10.29 -1.89 10.33
N LEU A 139 -10.64 -1.86 9.04
CA LEU A 139 -11.33 -2.99 8.40
C LEU A 139 -10.48 -4.26 8.46
N THR A 140 -9.21 -4.17 8.10
CA THR A 140 -8.35 -5.36 8.05
C THR A 140 -7.92 -5.82 9.45
N GLY A 141 -7.83 -4.90 10.42
CA GLY A 141 -7.63 -5.24 11.82
C GLY A 141 -8.79 -6.08 12.37
N LEU A 142 -10.03 -5.66 12.11
CA LEU A 142 -11.23 -6.41 12.52
C LEU A 142 -11.32 -7.79 11.83
N ILE A 143 -11.03 -7.87 10.53
CA ILE A 143 -11.00 -9.15 9.82
C ILE A 143 -9.93 -10.09 10.41
N GLY A 144 -8.78 -9.55 10.80
CA GLY A 144 -7.68 -10.31 11.40
C GLY A 144 -8.06 -11.03 12.69
N ILE A 145 -8.97 -10.46 13.49
CA ILE A 145 -9.44 -11.04 14.76
C ILE A 145 -10.19 -12.38 14.56
N VAL A 146 -10.88 -12.52 13.43
CA VAL A 146 -11.72 -13.69 13.15
C VAL A 146 -11.04 -14.74 12.28
N GLN A 147 -9.76 -14.56 11.93
CA GLN A 147 -9.01 -15.54 11.15
C GLN A 147 -8.55 -16.71 12.01
N ASN A 148 -8.67 -17.93 11.48
CA ASN A 148 -8.20 -19.16 12.12
C ASN A 148 -6.87 -19.67 11.54
N ASP A 149 -6.44 -19.20 10.39
CA ASP A 149 -5.18 -19.55 9.75
C ASP A 149 -4.06 -18.61 10.23
N ILE A 150 -3.00 -19.17 10.82
CA ILE A 150 -1.88 -18.42 11.40
C ILE A 150 -1.22 -17.47 10.38
N LYS A 151 -1.06 -17.89 9.12
CA LYS A 151 -0.52 -17.03 8.06
C LYS A 151 -1.46 -15.90 7.72
N ARG A 152 -2.77 -16.16 7.66
CA ARG A 152 -3.78 -15.14 7.38
C ARG A 152 -3.89 -14.12 8.51
N VAL A 153 -3.79 -14.54 9.77
CA VAL A 153 -3.72 -13.62 10.91
C VAL A 153 -2.56 -12.63 10.74
N VAL A 154 -1.36 -13.12 10.44
CA VAL A 154 -0.18 -12.27 10.22
C VAL A 154 -0.35 -11.41 8.98
N ALA A 155 -0.99 -11.90 7.90
CA ALA A 155 -1.26 -11.14 6.69
C ALA A 155 -2.24 -9.98 6.92
N TYR A 156 -3.37 -10.21 7.60
CA TYR A 156 -4.31 -9.14 7.94
C TYR A 156 -3.72 -8.13 8.92
N SER A 157 -2.89 -8.58 9.85
CA SER A 157 -2.09 -7.69 10.69
C SER A 157 -1.13 -6.83 9.85
N THR A 158 -0.53 -7.38 8.80
CA THR A 158 0.30 -6.59 7.86
C THR A 158 -0.52 -5.51 7.16
N LEU A 159 -1.70 -5.85 6.63
CA LEU A 159 -2.62 -4.90 6.00
C LEU A 159 -2.99 -3.74 6.93
N SER A 160 -3.34 -4.06 8.18
CA SER A 160 -3.65 -3.06 9.19
C SER A 160 -2.47 -2.12 9.46
N GLN A 161 -1.26 -2.66 9.59
CA GLN A 161 -0.05 -1.86 9.80
C GLN A 161 0.31 -0.98 8.60
N LEU A 162 0.13 -1.48 7.38
CA LEU A 162 0.27 -0.65 6.17
C LEU A 162 -0.77 0.48 6.14
N GLY A 163 -1.99 0.22 6.62
CA GLY A 163 -2.99 1.26 6.83
C GLY A 163 -2.53 2.36 7.79
N TYR A 164 -1.92 2.00 8.92
CA TYR A 164 -1.34 2.99 9.86
C TYR A 164 -0.22 3.82 9.22
N MET A 165 0.66 3.18 8.45
CA MET A 165 1.70 3.92 7.71
C MET A 165 1.07 4.90 6.72
N THR A 166 0.04 4.47 6.00
CA THR A 166 -0.69 5.31 5.04
C THR A 166 -1.37 6.50 5.74
N VAL A 167 -1.97 6.31 6.92
CA VAL A 167 -2.52 7.39 7.74
C VAL A 167 -1.42 8.40 8.11
N ALA A 168 -0.25 7.92 8.53
CA ALA A 168 0.87 8.80 8.86
C ALA A 168 1.31 9.65 7.66
N LEU A 169 1.35 9.06 6.46
CA LEU A 169 1.68 9.80 5.23
C LEU A 169 0.59 10.84 4.89
N GLY A 170 -0.70 10.48 5.00
CA GLY A 170 -1.80 11.39 4.77
C GLY A 170 -1.91 12.52 5.80
N ALA A 171 -1.31 12.34 6.98
CA ALA A 171 -1.16 13.36 8.02
C ALA A 171 0.17 14.12 7.93
N SER A 172 0.89 14.03 6.81
CA SER A 172 2.21 14.66 6.57
C SER A 172 3.32 14.21 7.54
N ALA A 173 3.09 13.11 8.28
CA ALA A 173 4.05 12.56 9.22
C ALA A 173 4.98 11.52 8.55
N TYR A 174 5.63 11.91 7.45
CA TYR A 174 6.43 11.01 6.60
C TYR A 174 7.55 10.28 7.35
N ALA A 175 8.25 10.99 8.24
CA ALA A 175 9.31 10.38 9.06
C ALA A 175 8.77 9.26 9.95
N ALA A 176 7.59 9.47 10.57
CA ALA A 176 6.95 8.44 11.40
C ALA A 176 6.51 7.24 10.55
N GLY A 177 5.92 7.48 9.36
CA GLY A 177 5.53 6.44 8.42
C GLY A 177 6.71 5.57 7.97
N LEU A 178 7.84 6.20 7.60
CA LEU A 178 9.06 5.50 7.18
C LEU A 178 9.76 4.79 8.34
N PHE A 179 9.78 5.35 9.54
CA PHE A 179 10.29 4.68 10.73
C PHE A 179 9.49 3.43 11.05
N HIS A 180 8.14 3.54 10.99
CA HIS A 180 7.26 2.39 11.18
C HIS A 180 7.49 1.32 10.08
N LEU A 181 7.70 1.72 8.83
CA LEU A 181 8.03 0.81 7.74
C LEU A 181 9.31 0.01 8.05
N MET A 182 10.35 0.66 8.54
CA MET A 182 11.61 0.01 8.90
C MET A 182 11.41 -1.02 10.03
N THR A 183 10.78 -0.63 11.13
CA THR A 183 10.52 -1.54 12.25
C THR A 183 9.59 -2.68 11.88
N HIS A 184 8.57 -2.40 11.07
CA HIS A 184 7.63 -3.38 10.54
C HIS A 184 8.33 -4.47 9.72
N ALA A 185 9.30 -4.12 8.88
CA ALA A 185 10.04 -5.08 8.07
C ALA A 185 10.69 -6.17 8.94
N PHE A 186 11.32 -5.77 10.04
CA PHE A 186 11.98 -6.71 10.94
C PHE A 186 10.99 -7.59 11.70
N PHE A 187 10.02 -7.00 12.40
CA PHE A 187 9.13 -7.83 13.22
C PHE A 187 8.17 -8.68 12.39
N LYS A 188 7.78 -8.26 11.18
CA LYS A 188 6.95 -9.09 10.32
C LYS A 188 7.72 -10.26 9.71
N ALA A 189 8.97 -10.06 9.33
CA ALA A 189 9.82 -11.16 8.90
C ALA A 189 9.94 -12.22 10.02
N LEU A 190 10.17 -11.78 11.26
CA LEU A 190 10.21 -12.66 12.43
C LEU A 190 8.89 -13.42 12.62
N LEU A 191 7.74 -12.72 12.57
CA LEU A 191 6.43 -13.35 12.78
C LEU A 191 6.10 -14.39 11.70
N PHE A 192 6.39 -14.11 10.42
CA PHE A 192 6.16 -15.07 9.34
C PHE A 192 7.08 -16.29 9.45
N LEU A 193 8.37 -16.09 9.73
CA LEU A 193 9.32 -17.19 9.87
C LEU A 193 8.98 -18.03 11.13
N GLY A 194 8.60 -17.36 12.23
CA GLY A 194 8.12 -18.04 13.45
C GLY A 194 6.85 -18.86 13.20
N ALA A 195 5.86 -18.29 12.48
CA ALA A 195 4.67 -19.02 12.04
C ALA A 195 5.04 -20.23 11.16
N GLY A 196 6.02 -20.06 10.25
CA GLY A 196 6.54 -21.18 9.44
C GLY A 196 7.15 -22.30 10.27
N SER A 197 7.93 -21.95 11.29
CA SER A 197 8.52 -22.93 12.22
C SER A 197 7.43 -23.68 13.00
N ALA A 198 6.41 -22.96 13.50
CA ALA A 198 5.26 -23.57 14.18
C ALA A 198 4.50 -24.54 13.27
N ILE A 199 4.20 -24.14 12.03
CA ILE A 199 3.52 -24.99 11.02
C ILE A 199 4.31 -26.28 10.76
N ILE A 200 5.65 -26.21 10.65
CA ILE A 200 6.50 -27.39 10.45
C ILE A 200 6.42 -28.30 11.67
N ALA A 201 6.50 -27.75 12.88
CA ALA A 201 6.41 -28.50 14.13
C ALA A 201 5.06 -29.20 14.30
N MET A 202 3.99 -28.60 13.78
CA MET A 202 2.60 -29.12 13.84
C MET A 202 2.22 -29.94 12.60
N HIS A 203 3.18 -30.59 11.93
CA HIS A 203 2.94 -31.44 10.76
C HIS A 203 2.17 -30.75 9.63
N HIS A 204 2.48 -29.47 9.37
CA HIS A 204 1.88 -28.62 8.35
C HIS A 204 0.43 -28.16 8.63
N ASP A 205 -0.07 -28.31 9.84
CA ASP A 205 -1.34 -27.68 10.24
C ASP A 205 -1.15 -26.18 10.39
N GLN A 206 -2.09 -25.39 9.83
CA GLN A 206 -2.07 -23.92 9.86
C GLN A 206 -3.21 -23.36 10.74
N ASP A 207 -4.12 -24.23 11.20
CA ASP A 207 -5.26 -23.79 12.01
C ASP A 207 -4.83 -23.54 13.46
N ILE A 208 -4.91 -22.28 13.90
CA ILE A 208 -4.51 -21.87 15.26
C ILE A 208 -5.29 -22.58 16.36
N ARG A 209 -6.49 -23.10 16.06
CA ARG A 209 -7.32 -23.84 17.04
C ARG A 209 -6.74 -25.22 17.37
N ASN A 210 -5.89 -25.75 16.50
CA ASN A 210 -5.18 -27.00 16.67
C ASN A 210 -3.77 -26.82 17.24
N ILE A 211 -3.27 -25.58 17.24
CA ILE A 211 -1.95 -25.21 17.74
C ILE A 211 -2.13 -24.74 19.18
N GLY A 212 -2.01 -25.67 20.13
CA GLY A 212 -2.14 -25.40 21.55
C GLY A 212 -1.13 -26.16 22.37
N GLY A 213 -0.80 -25.65 23.55
CA GLY A 213 0.09 -26.30 24.49
C GLY A 213 0.41 -25.45 25.69
#